data_1684b6c132d3529f2b6bef8a7aabbe73
#
_entry.id   1684b6c132d3529f2b6bef8a7aabbe73
#
_cell.length_a   1.000
_cell.length_b   1.000
_cell.length_c   1.000
_cell.angle_alpha   90.00
_cell.angle_beta   90.00
_cell.angle_gamma   90.00
#
_symmetry.space_group_name_H-M   'P 1'
#
loop_
_entity.id
_entity.type
_entity.pdbx_description
1 polymer ?
#
loop_
_entity_poly.entity_id
_entity_poly.type
_entity_poly.pdbx_seq_one_letter_code
_entity_poly.pdbx_strand_id
1 'polypeptide(L)'
;MANISLLAPLLGPVVGAFMIDHVSWHWGFIGIGFLAFLSWFGLKAKMPATQQRHSKKPLRYIWDDYKTVYKNKTFLALTFGLPMVAMPLMLWIALSPVILVEELGLSSMQYGLAQFPVLGGLILGNIVLIKVIDKMALGKTVLLGLPLMFVGTLLVVLGTIFQSYFLLLLIVGMTLVSFG
;
A
#
# COMPACT_ATOMS: atom_id res chain seq x y z
N MET A 1 2.99 -13.59 9.82
CA MET A 1 2.36 -13.62 8.47
C MET A 1 2.39 -12.25 7.78
N ALA A 2 2.30 -11.13 8.49
CA ALA A 2 2.30 -9.78 7.87
C ALA A 2 3.49 -9.48 6.95
N ASN A 3 4.70 -9.97 7.29
CA ASN A 3 5.91 -9.65 6.52
C ASN A 3 5.94 -10.27 5.10
N ILE A 4 5.26 -11.39 4.89
CA ILE A 4 5.20 -12.03 3.57
C ILE A 4 4.33 -11.21 2.62
N SER A 5 3.26 -10.60 3.12
CA SER A 5 2.36 -9.75 2.33
C SER A 5 3.04 -8.47 1.82
N LEU A 6 4.12 -8.01 2.49
CA LEU A 6 4.87 -6.83 2.08
C LEU A 6 5.92 -7.12 0.99
N LEU A 7 6.31 -8.39 0.81
CA LEU A 7 7.24 -8.78 -0.25
C LEU A 7 6.59 -8.68 -1.64
N ALA A 8 5.31 -8.96 -1.74
CA ALA A 8 4.61 -8.91 -3.03
C ALA A 8 4.62 -7.51 -3.68
N PRO A 9 4.28 -6.41 -2.97
CA PRO A 9 4.42 -5.06 -3.50
C PRO A 9 5.87 -4.68 -3.86
N LEU A 10 6.87 -5.17 -3.09
CA LEU A 10 8.28 -4.87 -3.35
C LEU A 10 8.79 -5.55 -4.63
N LEU A 11 8.45 -6.81 -4.81
CA LEU A 11 8.90 -7.59 -5.97
C LEU A 11 8.06 -7.35 -7.22
N GLY A 12 6.78 -6.97 -7.05
CA GLY A 12 5.82 -6.78 -8.13
C GLY A 12 6.31 -5.86 -9.25
N PRO A 13 6.75 -4.62 -8.96
CA PRO A 13 7.21 -3.70 -9.99
C PRO A 13 8.43 -4.20 -10.78
N VAL A 14 9.36 -4.88 -10.10
CA VAL A 14 10.59 -5.41 -10.74
C VAL A 14 10.26 -6.61 -11.61
N VAL A 15 9.47 -7.54 -11.09
CA VAL A 15 9.00 -8.70 -11.87
C VAL A 15 8.15 -8.23 -13.04
N GLY A 16 7.29 -7.23 -12.83
CA GLY A 16 6.46 -6.62 -13.87
C GLY A 16 7.31 -5.97 -14.96
N ALA A 17 8.32 -5.17 -14.61
CA ALA A 17 9.23 -4.53 -15.54
C ALA A 17 10.00 -5.57 -16.36
N PHE A 18 10.56 -6.60 -15.70
CA PHE A 18 11.25 -7.71 -16.40
C PHE A 18 10.32 -8.44 -17.37
N MET A 19 9.06 -8.68 -16.97
CA MET A 19 8.08 -9.35 -17.82
C MET A 19 7.72 -8.51 -19.06
N ILE A 20 7.56 -7.19 -18.90
CA ILE A 20 7.24 -6.29 -20.01
C ILE A 20 8.39 -6.26 -21.03
N ASP A 21 9.65 -6.24 -20.57
CA ASP A 21 10.82 -6.14 -21.42
C ASP A 21 11.14 -7.45 -22.17
N HIS A 22 10.80 -8.63 -21.61
CA HIS A 22 11.22 -9.93 -22.15
C HIS A 22 10.06 -10.84 -22.58
N VAL A 23 8.86 -10.60 -22.05
CA VAL A 23 7.68 -11.46 -22.25
C VAL A 23 6.46 -10.55 -22.44
N SER A 24 5.45 -11.00 -23.16
CA SER A 24 4.20 -10.21 -23.30
C SER A 24 3.47 -10.09 -21.98
N TRP A 25 2.88 -8.91 -21.71
CA TRP A 25 2.05 -8.63 -20.52
C TRP A 25 0.92 -9.64 -20.29
N HIS A 26 0.44 -10.29 -21.34
CA HIS A 26 -0.59 -11.34 -21.25
C HIS A 26 -0.16 -12.50 -20.33
N TRP A 27 1.11 -12.89 -20.37
CA TRP A 27 1.63 -13.97 -19.52
C TRP A 27 1.60 -13.61 -18.03
N GLY A 28 1.71 -12.34 -17.70
CA GLY A 28 1.53 -11.86 -16.33
C GLY A 28 0.14 -12.18 -15.79
N PHE A 29 -0.90 -11.87 -16.57
CA PHE A 29 -2.28 -12.17 -16.17
C PHE A 29 -2.57 -13.67 -16.12
N ILE A 30 -2.03 -14.43 -17.07
CA ILE A 30 -2.16 -15.91 -17.08
C ILE A 30 -1.49 -16.49 -15.82
N GLY A 31 -0.30 -16.01 -15.46
CA GLY A 31 0.41 -16.44 -14.25
C GLY A 31 -0.37 -16.15 -12.96
N ILE A 32 -0.91 -14.92 -12.83
CA ILE A 32 -1.76 -14.53 -11.70
C ILE A 32 -3.02 -15.41 -11.64
N GLY A 33 -3.67 -15.64 -12.78
CA GLY A 33 -4.85 -16.50 -12.88
C GLY A 33 -4.54 -17.94 -12.45
N PHE A 34 -3.39 -18.47 -12.84
CA PHE A 34 -2.94 -19.79 -12.43
C PHE A 34 -2.65 -19.89 -10.94
N LEU A 35 -1.99 -18.88 -10.36
CA LEU A 35 -1.76 -18.81 -8.91
C LEU A 35 -3.06 -18.69 -8.12
N ALA A 36 -4.02 -17.90 -8.61
CA ALA A 36 -5.35 -17.80 -8.01
C ALA A 36 -6.09 -19.14 -8.02
N PHE A 37 -5.99 -19.87 -9.14
CA PHE A 37 -6.57 -21.21 -9.28
C PHE A 37 -5.95 -22.21 -8.29
N LEU A 38 -4.62 -22.24 -8.18
CA LEU A 38 -3.94 -23.07 -7.18
C LEU A 38 -4.35 -22.71 -5.74
N SER A 39 -4.45 -21.41 -5.45
CA SER A 39 -4.88 -20.93 -4.13
C SER A 39 -6.30 -21.37 -3.80
N TRP A 40 -7.21 -21.37 -4.79
CA TRP A 40 -8.57 -21.86 -4.61
C TRP A 40 -8.61 -23.35 -4.20
N PHE A 41 -7.81 -24.20 -4.85
CA PHE A 41 -7.70 -25.60 -4.45
C PHE A 41 -7.13 -25.78 -3.04
N GLY A 42 -6.09 -25.02 -2.70
CA GLY A 42 -5.49 -25.05 -1.37
C GLY A 42 -6.50 -24.66 -0.26
N LEU A 43 -7.26 -23.60 -0.51
CA LEU A 43 -8.31 -23.15 0.40
C LEU A 43 -9.43 -24.19 0.53
N LYS A 44 -9.91 -24.73 -0.58
CA LYS A 44 -10.97 -25.76 -0.58
C LYS A 44 -10.55 -27.03 0.19
N ALA A 45 -9.26 -27.40 0.09
CA ALA A 45 -8.76 -28.63 0.72
C ALA A 45 -8.48 -28.47 2.23
N LYS A 46 -8.09 -27.26 2.69
CA LYS A 46 -7.60 -27.07 4.07
C LYS A 46 -8.40 -26.07 4.91
N MET A 47 -9.34 -25.33 4.30
CA MET A 47 -10.12 -24.35 5.07
C MET A 47 -11.23 -25.05 5.85
N PRO A 48 -11.23 -25.03 7.19
CA PRO A 48 -12.32 -25.60 7.97
C PRO A 48 -13.61 -24.82 7.67
N ALA A 49 -14.72 -25.56 7.52
CA ALA A 49 -16.02 -24.94 7.30
C ALA A 49 -16.40 -24.09 8.53
N THR A 50 -16.20 -22.80 8.45
CA THR A 50 -16.56 -21.82 9.49
C THR A 50 -18.07 -21.50 9.39
N GLN A 51 -18.90 -22.50 9.25
CA GLN A 51 -20.35 -22.31 9.36
C GLN A 51 -20.75 -22.23 10.85
N GLN A 52 -20.47 -21.09 11.48
CA GLN A 52 -21.36 -20.67 12.55
C GLN A 52 -22.71 -20.34 11.90
N ARG A 53 -23.71 -21.12 12.23
CA ARG A 53 -25.12 -20.82 11.92
C ARG A 53 -25.46 -19.48 12.56
N HIS A 54 -25.13 -18.39 11.88
CA HIS A 54 -25.69 -17.09 12.26
C HIS A 54 -27.19 -17.18 12.02
N SER A 55 -27.96 -17.10 13.12
CA SER A 55 -29.40 -16.88 13.02
C SER A 55 -29.61 -15.76 12.01
N LYS A 56 -30.44 -15.99 11.00
CA LYS A 56 -30.80 -14.97 9.99
C LYS A 56 -31.40 -13.78 10.71
N LYS A 57 -30.56 -12.79 11.05
CA LYS A 57 -31.05 -11.54 11.61
C LYS A 57 -31.87 -10.83 10.51
N PRO A 58 -33.09 -10.37 10.79
CA PRO A 58 -33.87 -9.62 9.82
C PRO A 58 -33.10 -8.36 9.40
N LEU A 59 -33.23 -7.97 8.13
CA LEU A 59 -32.54 -6.82 7.50
C LEU A 59 -32.65 -5.52 8.30
N ARG A 60 -33.74 -5.34 9.05
CA ARG A 60 -33.95 -4.20 9.92
C ARG A 60 -32.87 -4.08 11.02
N TYR A 61 -32.45 -5.19 11.63
CA TYR A 61 -31.38 -5.19 12.63
C TYR A 61 -30.03 -4.81 12.02
N ILE A 62 -29.77 -5.29 10.80
CA ILE A 62 -28.56 -4.91 10.06
C ILE A 62 -28.54 -3.40 9.81
N TRP A 63 -29.68 -2.81 9.43
CA TRP A 63 -29.81 -1.39 9.19
C TRP A 63 -29.61 -0.54 10.45
N ASP A 64 -30.11 -1.00 11.59
CA ASP A 64 -29.93 -0.31 12.88
C ASP A 64 -28.48 -0.43 13.38
N ASP A 65 -27.82 -1.57 13.15
CA ASP A 65 -26.38 -1.75 13.41
C ASP A 65 -25.57 -0.75 12.55
N TYR A 66 -25.86 -0.60 11.25
CA TYR A 66 -25.20 0.40 10.39
C TYR A 66 -25.41 1.82 10.87
N LYS A 67 -26.63 2.21 11.26
CA LYS A 67 -26.91 3.56 11.81
C LYS A 67 -26.11 3.83 13.07
N THR A 68 -25.93 2.84 13.92
CA THR A 68 -25.17 2.97 15.16
C THR A 68 -23.68 3.23 14.87
N VAL A 69 -23.13 2.51 13.87
CA VAL A 69 -21.76 2.69 13.40
C VAL A 69 -21.57 4.08 12.77
N TYR A 70 -22.49 4.51 11.90
CA TYR A 70 -22.44 5.85 11.29
C TYR A 70 -22.64 7.02 12.25
N LYS A 71 -23.27 6.81 13.41
CA LYS A 71 -23.36 7.82 14.46
C LYS A 71 -22.11 7.93 15.32
N ASN A 72 -21.22 6.95 15.25
CA ASN A 72 -19.98 6.96 16.03
C ASN A 72 -18.94 7.89 15.35
N LYS A 73 -18.74 9.08 15.93
CA LYS A 73 -17.79 10.09 15.41
C LYS A 73 -16.37 9.57 15.32
N THR A 74 -15.93 8.74 16.27
CA THR A 74 -14.60 8.13 16.26
C THR A 74 -14.43 7.17 15.09
N PHE A 75 -15.46 6.36 14.83
CA PHE A 75 -15.47 5.46 13.67
C PHE A 75 -15.39 6.26 12.36
N LEU A 76 -16.20 7.32 12.22
CA LEU A 76 -16.17 8.18 11.03
C LEU A 76 -14.80 8.85 10.84
N ALA A 77 -14.23 9.40 11.91
CA ALA A 77 -12.91 10.03 11.85
C ALA A 77 -11.83 9.05 11.39
N LEU A 78 -11.83 7.82 11.88
CA LEU A 78 -10.89 6.77 11.46
C LEU A 78 -11.17 6.31 10.02
N THR A 79 -12.43 6.15 9.64
CA THR A 79 -12.82 5.71 8.29
C THR A 79 -12.41 6.71 7.22
N PHE A 80 -12.45 8.02 7.50
CA PHE A 80 -11.99 9.05 6.57
C PHE A 80 -10.51 9.39 6.74
N GLY A 81 -9.98 9.31 7.95
CA GLY A 81 -8.58 9.61 8.23
C GLY A 81 -7.61 8.62 7.62
N LEU A 82 -7.87 7.31 7.75
CA LEU A 82 -7.00 6.27 7.20
C LEU A 82 -6.78 6.36 5.68
N PRO A 83 -7.83 6.52 4.84
CA PRO A 83 -7.64 6.73 3.41
C PRO A 83 -6.85 8.01 3.09
N MET A 84 -7.04 9.10 3.83
CA MET A 84 -6.27 10.34 3.61
C MET A 84 -4.78 10.14 3.86
N VAL A 85 -4.41 9.38 4.89
CA VAL A 85 -3.02 9.02 5.16
C VAL A 85 -2.44 8.10 4.08
N ALA A 86 -3.24 7.16 3.55
CA ALA A 86 -2.82 6.24 2.50
C ALA A 86 -2.80 6.89 1.09
N MET A 87 -3.48 8.02 0.90
CA MET A 87 -3.66 8.67 -0.40
C MET A 87 -2.35 8.98 -1.13
N PRO A 88 -1.29 9.55 -0.50
CA PRO A 88 -0.03 9.81 -1.19
C PRO A 88 0.59 8.55 -1.79
N LEU A 89 0.56 7.43 -1.08
CA LEU A 89 1.08 6.16 -1.57
C LEU A 89 0.24 5.62 -2.74
N MET A 90 -1.08 5.75 -2.67
CA MET A 90 -1.97 5.34 -3.77
C MET A 90 -1.74 6.19 -5.01
N LEU A 91 -1.57 7.51 -4.85
CA LEU A 91 -1.21 8.40 -5.95
C LEU A 91 0.15 8.06 -6.53
N TRP A 92 1.14 7.72 -5.70
CA TRP A 92 2.44 7.24 -6.17
C TRP A 92 2.29 6.00 -7.05
N ILE A 93 1.57 4.99 -6.60
CA ILE A 93 1.36 3.75 -7.35
C ILE A 93 0.70 4.05 -8.71
N ALA A 94 -0.27 4.96 -8.75
CA ALA A 94 -1.00 5.30 -9.97
C ALA A 94 -0.19 6.19 -10.93
N LEU A 95 0.55 7.18 -10.42
CA LEU A 95 1.19 8.22 -11.22
C LEU A 95 2.68 7.96 -11.49
N SER A 96 3.35 7.15 -10.68
CA SER A 96 4.80 6.92 -10.84
C SER A 96 5.18 6.37 -12.22
N PRO A 97 4.41 5.48 -12.90
CA PRO A 97 4.76 5.06 -14.25
C PRO A 97 4.75 6.23 -15.23
N VAL A 98 3.73 7.10 -15.15
CA VAL A 98 3.60 8.28 -16.03
C VAL A 98 4.77 9.23 -15.79
N ILE A 99 5.04 9.59 -14.54
CA ILE A 99 6.10 10.54 -14.19
C ILE A 99 7.49 9.99 -14.53
N LEU A 100 7.78 8.74 -14.14
CA LEU A 100 9.14 8.20 -14.27
C LEU A 100 9.43 7.70 -15.68
N VAL A 101 8.46 7.07 -16.36
CA VAL A 101 8.69 6.48 -17.69
C VAL A 101 8.32 7.47 -18.80
N GLU A 102 7.13 8.07 -18.76
CA GLU A 102 6.68 8.92 -19.87
C GLU A 102 7.31 10.32 -19.84
N GLU A 103 7.39 10.97 -18.67
CA GLU A 103 7.93 12.33 -18.57
C GLU A 103 9.46 12.36 -18.40
N LEU A 104 10.02 11.49 -17.54
CA LEU A 104 11.47 11.46 -17.28
C LEU A 104 12.23 10.50 -18.20
N GLY A 105 11.54 9.69 -19.01
CA GLY A 105 12.14 8.78 -19.98
C GLY A 105 12.92 7.62 -19.38
N LEU A 106 12.62 7.19 -18.13
CA LEU A 106 13.27 6.04 -17.53
C LEU A 106 12.84 4.76 -18.24
N SER A 107 13.78 3.81 -18.37
CA SER A 107 13.44 2.46 -18.84
C SER A 107 12.58 1.71 -17.81
N SER A 108 11.86 0.66 -18.27
CA SER A 108 11.04 -0.20 -17.37
C SER A 108 11.86 -0.76 -16.20
N MET A 109 13.12 -1.15 -16.44
CA MET A 109 14.00 -1.65 -15.40
C MET A 109 14.38 -0.54 -14.40
N GLN A 110 14.70 0.67 -14.87
CA GLN A 110 15.01 1.82 -13.99
C GLN A 110 13.80 2.22 -13.16
N TYR A 111 12.60 2.21 -13.76
CA TYR A 111 11.35 2.38 -13.03
C TYR A 111 11.18 1.36 -11.91
N GLY A 112 11.38 0.05 -12.22
CA GLY A 112 11.32 -1.01 -11.22
C GLY A 112 12.29 -0.79 -10.06
N LEU A 113 13.54 -0.40 -10.37
CA LEU A 113 14.56 -0.09 -9.36
C LEU A 113 14.22 1.14 -8.51
N ALA A 114 13.61 2.17 -9.10
CA ALA A 114 13.16 3.36 -8.38
C ALA A 114 12.05 3.08 -7.34
N GLN A 115 11.32 1.97 -7.47
CA GLN A 115 10.34 1.55 -6.48
C GLN A 115 10.95 0.97 -5.20
N PHE A 116 12.18 0.44 -5.25
CA PHE A 116 12.80 -0.17 -4.06
C PHE A 116 12.93 0.75 -2.85
N PRO A 117 13.42 2.00 -2.96
CA PRO A 117 13.48 2.90 -1.82
C PRO A 117 12.10 3.15 -1.21
N VAL A 118 11.11 3.42 -2.05
CA VAL A 118 9.75 3.77 -1.61
C VAL A 118 9.09 2.60 -0.90
N LEU A 119 9.10 1.41 -1.51
CA LEU A 119 8.52 0.22 -0.91
C LEU A 119 9.38 -0.32 0.25
N GLY A 120 10.69 -0.11 0.18
CA GLY A 120 11.61 -0.37 1.28
C GLY A 120 11.29 0.49 2.50
N GLY A 121 10.96 1.76 2.30
CA GLY A 121 10.44 2.66 3.34
C GLY A 121 9.22 2.08 4.04
N LEU A 122 8.23 1.62 3.27
CA LEU A 122 7.02 0.98 3.80
C LEU A 122 7.33 -0.27 4.65
N ILE A 123 8.26 -1.12 4.20
CA ILE A 123 8.67 -2.32 4.94
C ILE A 123 9.38 -1.94 6.24
N LEU A 124 10.31 -0.98 6.18
CA LEU A 124 11.04 -0.51 7.36
C LEU A 124 10.12 0.16 8.37
N GLY A 125 9.19 1.01 7.91
CA GLY A 125 8.16 1.61 8.75
C GLY A 125 7.31 0.56 9.46
N ASN A 126 6.89 -0.47 8.74
CA ASN A 126 6.13 -1.59 9.32
C ASN A 126 6.93 -2.39 10.36
N ILE A 127 8.23 -2.64 10.11
CA ILE A 127 9.11 -3.31 11.07
C ILE A 127 9.27 -2.47 12.34
N VAL A 128 9.43 -1.15 12.20
CA VAL A 128 9.50 -0.23 13.35
C VAL A 128 8.18 -0.22 14.10
N LEU A 129 7.06 -0.13 13.38
CA LEU A 129 5.72 -0.16 13.96
C LEU A 129 5.51 -1.42 14.82
N ILE A 130 5.85 -2.61 14.32
CA ILE A 130 5.73 -3.87 15.07
C ILE A 130 6.54 -3.84 16.37
N LYS A 131 7.71 -3.22 16.37
CA LYS A 131 8.56 -3.13 17.57
C LYS A 131 8.07 -2.10 18.60
N VAL A 132 7.31 -1.12 18.17
CA VAL A 132 6.89 0.03 18.98
C VAL A 132 5.46 -0.12 19.47
N ILE A 133 4.60 -0.83 18.74
CA ILE A 133 3.16 -0.93 19.03
C ILE A 133 2.86 -1.51 20.42
N ASP A 134 3.68 -2.45 20.90
CA ASP A 134 3.52 -3.04 22.23
C ASP A 134 4.04 -2.15 23.36
N LYS A 135 4.83 -1.11 23.02
CA LYS A 135 5.51 -0.24 24.00
C LYS A 135 4.81 1.12 24.14
N MET A 136 4.00 1.52 23.18
CA MET A 136 3.39 2.84 23.12
C MET A 136 1.89 2.74 22.82
N ALA A 137 1.11 3.69 23.36
CA ALA A 137 -0.30 3.80 23.01
C ALA A 137 -0.44 4.11 21.51
N LEU A 138 -1.43 3.48 20.87
CA LEU A 138 -1.68 3.55 19.42
C LEU A 138 -1.69 5.01 18.89
N GLY A 139 -2.30 5.94 19.62
CA GLY A 139 -2.33 7.36 19.23
C GLY A 139 -0.94 8.03 19.20
N LYS A 140 -0.01 7.62 20.07
CA LYS A 140 1.36 8.15 20.07
C LYS A 140 2.16 7.61 18.87
N THR A 141 1.91 6.37 18.48
CA THR A 141 2.56 5.76 17.33
C THR A 141 2.20 6.50 16.05
N VAL A 142 0.91 6.82 15.86
CA VAL A 142 0.44 7.64 14.73
C VAL A 142 1.08 9.03 14.72
N LEU A 143 1.20 9.69 15.89
CA LEU A 143 1.82 11.01 16.00
C LEU A 143 3.32 11.01 15.64
N LEU A 144 4.01 9.88 15.73
CA LEU A 144 5.42 9.77 15.31
C LEU A 144 5.56 9.66 13.78
N GLY A 145 4.60 9.05 13.10
CA GLY A 145 4.62 8.93 11.63
C GLY A 145 4.29 10.24 10.92
N LEU A 146 3.34 11.02 11.45
CA LEU A 146 2.87 12.26 10.80
C LEU A 146 3.98 13.27 10.43
N PRO A 147 4.97 13.58 11.29
CA PRO A 147 6.07 14.48 10.93
C PRO A 147 6.90 13.98 9.75
N LEU A 148 7.16 12.67 9.70
CA LEU A 148 7.91 12.05 8.59
C LEU A 148 7.14 12.15 7.28
N MET A 149 5.83 11.88 7.30
CA MET A 149 4.96 12.05 6.14
C MET A 149 4.93 13.52 5.69
N PHE A 150 4.84 14.46 6.63
CA PHE A 150 4.85 15.89 6.32
C PHE A 150 6.16 16.31 5.66
N VAL A 151 7.31 15.94 6.24
CA VAL A 151 8.63 16.22 5.65
C VAL A 151 8.78 15.57 4.28
N GLY A 152 8.36 14.31 4.13
CA GLY A 152 8.37 13.60 2.86
C GLY A 152 7.54 14.32 1.79
N THR A 153 6.31 14.73 2.12
CA THR A 153 5.44 15.49 1.22
C THR A 153 6.05 16.85 0.86
N LEU A 154 6.67 17.54 1.82
CA LEU A 154 7.36 18.80 1.58
C LEU A 154 8.52 18.63 0.59
N LEU A 155 9.31 17.56 0.71
CA LEU A 155 10.38 17.24 -0.24
C LEU A 155 9.86 16.99 -1.65
N VAL A 156 8.73 16.28 -1.79
CA VAL A 156 8.09 16.08 -3.10
C VAL A 156 7.68 17.42 -3.70
N VAL A 157 7.06 18.31 -2.93
CA VAL A 157 6.67 19.65 -3.38
C VAL A 157 7.89 20.48 -3.74
N LEU A 158 8.97 20.46 -2.93
CA LEU A 158 10.21 21.14 -3.27
C LEU A 158 10.85 20.60 -4.55
N GLY A 159 10.73 19.29 -4.81
CA GLY A 159 11.17 18.69 -6.06
C GLY A 159 10.53 19.32 -7.29
N THR A 160 9.24 19.66 -7.23
CA THR A 160 8.55 20.33 -8.35
C THR A 160 9.09 21.74 -8.62
N ILE A 161 9.62 22.39 -7.60
CA ILE A 161 10.22 23.74 -7.71
C ILE A 161 11.68 23.65 -8.23
N PHE A 162 12.45 22.70 -7.66
CA PHE A 162 13.85 22.49 -8.00
C PHE A 162 14.01 21.35 -9.03
N GLN A 163 13.68 21.61 -10.27
CA GLN A 163 13.65 20.60 -11.35
C GLN A 163 14.95 19.81 -11.50
N SER A 164 16.11 20.41 -11.25
CA SER A 164 17.41 19.71 -11.33
C SER A 164 17.55 18.56 -10.33
N TYR A 165 16.82 18.57 -9.23
CA TYR A 165 16.84 17.54 -8.20
C TYR A 165 15.51 16.79 -8.09
N PHE A 166 14.62 16.97 -9.07
CA PHE A 166 13.25 16.46 -9.03
C PHE A 166 13.19 14.96 -8.70
N LEU A 167 13.89 14.13 -9.46
CA LEU A 167 13.89 12.67 -9.27
C LEU A 167 14.37 12.27 -7.86
N LEU A 168 15.46 12.89 -7.38
CA LEU A 168 16.02 12.60 -6.05
C LEU A 168 15.02 12.98 -4.94
N LEU A 169 14.50 14.21 -4.99
CA LEU A 169 13.56 14.72 -3.99
C LEU A 169 12.24 13.96 -4.01
N LEU A 170 11.79 13.55 -5.19
CA LEU A 170 10.59 12.73 -5.36
C LEU A 170 10.76 11.35 -4.70
N ILE A 171 11.85 10.63 -5.00
CA ILE A 171 12.09 9.29 -4.45
C ILE A 171 12.33 9.35 -2.93
N VAL A 172 13.18 10.26 -2.45
CA VAL A 172 13.45 10.43 -1.01
C VAL A 172 12.18 10.86 -0.27
N GLY A 173 11.46 11.83 -0.82
CA GLY A 173 10.20 12.30 -0.23
C GLY A 173 9.16 11.18 -0.14
N MET A 174 8.95 10.43 -1.21
CA MET A 174 8.02 9.29 -1.21
C MET A 174 8.48 8.13 -0.30
N THR A 175 9.78 7.93 -0.15
CA THR A 175 10.33 6.96 0.81
C THR A 175 9.97 7.34 2.25
N LEU A 176 10.10 8.61 2.61
CA LEU A 176 9.71 9.11 3.94
C LEU A 176 8.21 9.04 4.17
N VAL A 177 7.40 9.37 3.15
CA VAL A 177 5.94 9.22 3.20
C VAL A 177 5.53 7.76 3.42
N SER A 178 6.21 6.83 2.77
CA SER A 178 5.91 5.40 2.88
C SER A 178 6.36 4.79 4.21
N PHE A 179 7.39 5.39 4.83
CA PHE A 179 7.90 4.96 6.15
C PHE A 179 6.99 5.44 7.30
N GLY A 180 6.43 6.65 7.23
CA GLY A 180 5.58 7.27 8.25
C GLY A 180 4.17 6.75 8.28
#